data_49fe7dcec47dfff8fe87c0428fbf777f
#
_entry.id   49fe7dcec47dfff8fe87c0428fbf777f
#
_cell.length_a   1.000
_cell.length_b   1.000
_cell.length_c   1.000
_cell.angle_alpha   90.00
_cell.angle_beta   90.00
_cell.angle_gamma   90.00
#
_symmetry.space_group_name_H-M   'P 1'
#
loop_
_entity.id
_entity.type
_entity.pdbx_description
1 polymer ?
#
loop_
_entity_poly.entity_id
_entity_poly.type
_entity_poly.pdbx_seq_one_letter_code
_entity_poly.pdbx_strand_id
1 'polypeptide(L)'
;MVALGGSTSLGVILVIFLGMQGSNRYQAAKERFDAATEEASGSEKSALYPQASNRDGKDKALREYRKSVEALQAAFEPFLPKEIKNVTPQEFTTRLLATNLEIRKAFENVGAVIPEGFFVGFESYKTSLAPGKATGILDYQLDSIKNLLIALAKSQPTALQNLHRPNLPEEESKSYTPADTAAARALPLELTFSGSERSVREFFSALSKLENQYVIIRSLRIGNEKKDPPLVGDAKFDNPTVGLPATDAFGGGFTLATNTASAAVIKPVVSAVDSSRILFQVLGHEQVEVFVRLDLFEFLPAKKLL
;
A
#
# COMPACT_ATOMS: atom_id res chain seq x y z
N MET A 1 -68.98 -62.99 54.72
CA MET A 1 -67.75 -63.23 53.96
C MET A 1 -67.52 -62.30 52.75
N VAL A 2 -68.56 -61.80 52.11
CA VAL A 2 -68.41 -60.92 50.93
C VAL A 2 -67.74 -59.57 51.24
N ALA A 3 -68.02 -58.96 52.41
CA ALA A 3 -67.48 -57.69 52.81
C ALA A 3 -65.96 -57.69 53.12
N LEU A 4 -65.41 -58.85 53.56
CA LEU A 4 -63.96 -58.96 53.85
C LEU A 4 -63.17 -59.15 52.56
N GLY A 5 -63.72 -59.80 51.57
CA GLY A 5 -63.06 -59.92 50.25
C GLY A 5 -63.00 -58.64 49.46
N GLY A 6 -63.99 -57.76 49.60
CA GLY A 6 -64.03 -56.45 48.97
C GLY A 6 -63.00 -55.44 49.51
N SER A 7 -62.81 -55.45 50.84
CA SER A 7 -61.82 -54.54 51.46
C SER A 7 -60.36 -54.92 51.18
N THR A 8 -60.09 -56.26 51.11
CA THR A 8 -58.70 -56.71 50.75
C THR A 8 -58.34 -56.49 49.30
N SER A 9 -59.29 -56.61 48.37
CA SER A 9 -59.06 -56.30 46.95
C SER A 9 -58.83 -54.77 46.71
N LEU A 10 -59.60 -53.91 47.41
CA LEU A 10 -59.44 -52.53 47.37
C LEU A 10 -58.06 -52.08 47.89
N GLY A 11 -57.61 -52.67 48.99
CA GLY A 11 -56.29 -52.46 49.58
C GLY A 11 -55.14 -52.79 48.62
N VAL A 12 -55.26 -53.97 47.95
CA VAL A 12 -54.24 -54.40 46.96
C VAL A 12 -54.19 -53.45 45.75
N ILE A 13 -55.36 -53.03 45.24
CA ILE A 13 -55.41 -52.11 44.12
C ILE A 13 -54.76 -50.74 44.51
N LEU A 14 -55.01 -50.26 45.73
CA LEU A 14 -54.47 -49.04 46.23
C LEU A 14 -52.93 -49.12 46.38
N VAL A 15 -52.41 -50.20 46.89
CA VAL A 15 -50.94 -50.48 46.99
C VAL A 15 -50.29 -50.54 45.61
N ILE A 16 -50.91 -51.23 44.65
CA ILE A 16 -50.43 -51.26 43.28
C ILE A 16 -50.45 -49.89 42.65
N PHE A 17 -51.53 -49.12 42.80
CA PHE A 17 -51.65 -47.79 42.28
C PHE A 17 -50.61 -46.82 42.90
N LEU A 18 -50.40 -46.83 44.21
CA LEU A 18 -49.36 -46.06 44.86
C LEU A 18 -47.95 -46.50 44.44
N GLY A 19 -47.73 -47.78 44.26
CA GLY A 19 -46.48 -48.33 43.74
C GLY A 19 -46.19 -47.86 42.33
N MET A 20 -47.19 -47.91 41.43
CA MET A 20 -47.04 -47.39 40.05
C MET A 20 -46.82 -45.86 40.04
N GLN A 21 -47.54 -45.11 40.85
CA GLN A 21 -47.36 -43.64 40.96
C GLN A 21 -45.97 -43.31 41.53
N GLY A 22 -45.50 -44.07 42.52
CA GLY A 22 -44.15 -43.93 43.08
C GLY A 22 -43.08 -44.25 42.05
N SER A 23 -43.24 -45.34 41.29
CA SER A 23 -42.34 -45.70 40.22
C SER A 23 -42.25 -44.64 39.10
N ASN A 24 -43.40 -44.15 38.65
CA ASN A 24 -43.45 -43.10 37.63
C ASN A 24 -42.79 -41.81 38.09
N ARG A 25 -42.99 -41.42 39.34
CA ARG A 25 -42.31 -40.25 39.92
C ARG A 25 -40.79 -40.43 40.03
N TYR A 26 -40.38 -41.62 40.40
CA TYR A 26 -38.97 -41.97 40.48
C TYR A 26 -38.31 -41.97 39.09
N GLN A 27 -38.96 -42.61 38.10
CA GLN A 27 -38.45 -42.54 36.73
C GLN A 27 -38.36 -41.14 36.17
N ALA A 28 -39.40 -40.32 36.37
CA ALA A 28 -39.37 -38.92 35.94
C ALA A 28 -38.28 -38.07 36.65
N ALA A 29 -38.04 -38.35 37.94
CA ALA A 29 -36.96 -37.70 38.70
C ALA A 29 -35.57 -38.17 38.22
N LYS A 30 -35.45 -39.48 37.95
CA LYS A 30 -34.21 -40.04 37.40
C LYS A 30 -33.89 -39.51 36.00
N GLU A 31 -34.86 -39.47 35.10
CA GLU A 31 -34.68 -38.88 33.77
C GLU A 31 -34.22 -37.41 33.81
N ARG A 32 -34.83 -36.63 34.74
CA ARG A 32 -34.40 -35.22 34.95
C ARG A 32 -32.97 -35.12 35.48
N PHE A 33 -32.62 -36.02 36.42
CA PHE A 33 -31.27 -36.07 36.97
C PHE A 33 -30.25 -36.49 35.90
N ASP A 34 -30.55 -37.52 35.14
CA ASP A 34 -29.68 -38.01 34.08
C ASP A 34 -29.51 -36.93 32.98
N ALA A 35 -30.58 -36.29 32.56
CA ALA A 35 -30.53 -35.18 31.60
C ALA A 35 -29.69 -33.97 32.13
N ALA A 36 -29.90 -33.61 33.38
CA ALA A 36 -29.10 -32.52 34.00
C ALA A 36 -27.62 -32.87 34.13
N THR A 37 -27.34 -34.18 34.44
CA THR A 37 -25.95 -34.70 34.51
C THR A 37 -25.28 -34.73 33.13
N GLU A 38 -26.03 -35.10 32.09
CA GLU A 38 -25.55 -35.13 30.73
C GLU A 38 -25.27 -33.69 30.21
N GLU A 39 -26.16 -32.74 30.48
CA GLU A 39 -25.98 -31.34 30.17
C GLU A 39 -24.77 -30.73 30.92
N ALA A 40 -24.62 -31.03 32.22
CA ALA A 40 -23.45 -30.60 32.99
C ALA A 40 -22.15 -31.18 32.45
N SER A 41 -22.13 -32.50 32.15
CA SER A 41 -20.95 -33.18 31.61
C SER A 41 -20.61 -32.69 30.17
N GLY A 42 -21.63 -32.38 29.38
CA GLY A 42 -21.46 -31.78 28.05
C GLY A 42 -20.84 -30.39 28.15
N SER A 43 -21.30 -29.59 29.10
CA SER A 43 -20.75 -28.25 29.38
C SER A 43 -19.30 -28.33 29.87
N GLU A 44 -18.96 -29.30 30.75
CA GLU A 44 -17.58 -29.46 31.25
C GLU A 44 -16.60 -29.91 30.17
N LYS A 45 -17.06 -30.63 29.16
CA LYS A 45 -16.26 -31.04 27.99
C LYS A 45 -16.11 -29.92 26.93
N SER A 46 -16.85 -28.82 27.07
CA SER A 46 -16.75 -27.70 26.19
C SER A 46 -15.35 -27.09 26.30
N ALA A 47 -14.73 -26.75 25.15
CA ALA A 47 -13.41 -26.10 25.09
C ALA A 47 -13.33 -24.77 25.83
N LEU A 48 -14.48 -24.12 26.08
CA LEU A 48 -14.60 -22.82 26.77
C LEU A 48 -15.21 -22.93 28.17
N TYR A 49 -15.32 -24.15 28.73
CA TYR A 49 -15.82 -24.32 30.10
C TYR A 49 -15.00 -23.49 31.09
N PRO A 50 -15.61 -22.79 32.05
CA PRO A 50 -14.93 -21.88 32.98
C PRO A 50 -14.12 -22.62 34.05
N GLN A 51 -13.09 -23.32 33.61
CA GLN A 51 -12.06 -23.89 34.48
C GLN A 51 -10.94 -22.87 34.73
N ALA A 52 -10.25 -22.98 35.85
CA ALA A 52 -9.13 -22.10 36.19
C ALA A 52 -8.06 -22.09 35.10
N SER A 53 -7.73 -23.26 34.52
CA SER A 53 -6.76 -23.40 33.43
C SER A 53 -7.17 -22.65 32.16
N ASN A 54 -8.46 -22.68 31.79
CA ASN A 54 -8.98 -21.97 30.63
C ASN A 54 -9.01 -20.46 30.87
N ARG A 55 -9.36 -20.03 32.08
CA ARG A 55 -9.28 -18.63 32.49
C ARG A 55 -7.85 -18.12 32.43
N ASP A 56 -6.91 -18.83 33.02
CA ASP A 56 -5.51 -18.44 33.06
C ASP A 56 -4.88 -18.45 31.64
N GLY A 57 -5.28 -19.42 30.80
CA GLY A 57 -4.91 -19.45 29.37
C GLY A 57 -5.44 -18.24 28.60
N LYS A 58 -6.70 -17.88 28.82
CA LYS A 58 -7.31 -16.69 28.20
C LYS A 58 -6.66 -15.40 28.69
N ASP A 59 -6.38 -15.29 29.97
CA ASP A 59 -5.72 -14.09 30.54
C ASP A 59 -4.29 -13.95 30.01
N LYS A 60 -3.57 -15.06 29.82
CA LYS A 60 -2.26 -15.05 29.17
C LYS A 60 -2.36 -14.60 27.72
N ALA A 61 -3.27 -15.17 26.94
CA ALA A 61 -3.49 -14.81 25.54
C ALA A 61 -3.88 -13.32 25.39
N LEU A 62 -4.73 -12.80 26.27
CA LEU A 62 -5.10 -11.39 26.29
C LEU A 62 -3.91 -10.48 26.61
N ARG A 63 -3.04 -10.86 27.55
CA ARG A 63 -1.82 -10.10 27.85
C ARG A 63 -0.85 -10.10 26.65
N GLU A 64 -0.67 -11.26 25.99
CA GLU A 64 0.17 -11.36 24.80
C GLU A 64 -0.40 -10.53 23.63
N TYR A 65 -1.71 -10.59 23.42
CA TYR A 65 -2.39 -9.78 22.42
C TYR A 65 -2.21 -8.29 22.69
N ARG A 66 -2.45 -7.86 23.93
CA ARG A 66 -2.26 -6.45 24.34
C ARG A 66 -0.82 -6.00 24.10
N LYS A 67 0.16 -6.79 24.49
CA LYS A 67 1.58 -6.51 24.24
C LYS A 67 1.89 -6.39 22.76
N SER A 68 1.28 -7.24 21.92
CA SER A 68 1.47 -7.18 20.47
C SER A 68 0.85 -5.92 19.87
N VAL A 69 -0.32 -5.49 20.37
CA VAL A 69 -0.97 -4.24 19.93
C VAL A 69 -0.15 -3.03 20.38
N GLU A 70 0.34 -3.01 21.61
CA GLU A 70 1.22 -1.94 22.11
C GLU A 70 2.52 -1.84 21.30
N ALA A 71 3.13 -2.97 20.96
CA ALA A 71 4.32 -3.00 20.09
C ALA A 71 4.01 -2.47 18.68
N LEU A 72 2.84 -2.81 18.13
CA LEU A 72 2.40 -2.28 16.85
C LEU A 72 2.15 -0.77 16.91
N GLN A 73 1.49 -0.28 17.95
CA GLN A 73 1.28 1.16 18.16
C GLN A 73 2.62 1.90 18.27
N ALA A 74 3.58 1.37 19.02
CA ALA A 74 4.93 1.95 19.13
C ALA A 74 5.65 1.99 17.78
N ALA A 75 5.47 0.96 16.92
CA ALA A 75 6.06 0.95 15.59
C ALA A 75 5.48 2.03 14.66
N PHE A 76 4.24 2.47 14.89
CA PHE A 76 3.62 3.57 14.13
C PHE A 76 3.84 4.95 14.75
N GLU A 77 4.40 5.04 15.95
CA GLU A 77 4.65 6.31 16.63
C GLU A 77 5.45 7.32 15.77
N PRO A 78 6.51 6.92 15.01
CA PRO A 78 7.24 7.84 14.15
C PRO A 78 6.38 8.46 13.03
N PHE A 79 5.28 7.82 12.65
CA PHE A 79 4.37 8.27 11.60
C PHE A 79 3.17 9.05 12.12
N LEU A 80 3.03 9.18 13.44
CA LEU A 80 1.97 9.99 14.02
C LEU A 80 2.21 11.47 13.69
N PRO A 81 1.22 12.17 13.10
CA PRO A 81 1.36 13.58 12.87
C PRO A 81 1.53 14.31 14.20
N LYS A 82 2.37 15.32 14.22
CA LYS A 82 2.31 16.33 15.28
C LYS A 82 0.91 16.91 15.27
N GLU A 83 0.47 17.45 16.41
CA GLU A 83 -0.86 18.03 16.51
C GLU A 83 -1.21 18.91 15.30
N ILE A 84 -2.23 18.50 14.52
CA ILE A 84 -2.70 19.22 13.34
C ILE A 84 -3.51 20.42 13.83
N LYS A 85 -2.93 21.62 13.73
CA LYS A 85 -3.56 22.87 14.11
C LYS A 85 -3.94 23.66 12.88
N ASN A 86 -5.14 24.24 12.88
CA ASN A 86 -5.50 25.19 11.84
C ASN A 86 -4.64 26.46 11.95
N VAL A 87 -4.09 26.86 10.82
CA VAL A 87 -3.38 28.14 10.63
C VAL A 87 -4.31 29.14 9.97
N THR A 88 -3.90 30.40 9.88
CA THR A 88 -4.68 31.37 9.13
C THR A 88 -4.64 31.07 7.63
N PRO A 89 -5.71 31.34 6.86
CA PRO A 89 -5.73 31.15 5.41
C PRO A 89 -4.56 31.82 4.69
N GLN A 90 -4.16 33.00 5.14
CA GLN A 90 -3.04 33.77 4.59
C GLN A 90 -1.69 33.09 4.85
N GLU A 91 -1.52 32.55 6.06
CA GLU A 91 -0.32 31.82 6.44
C GLU A 91 -0.19 30.53 5.60
N PHE A 92 -1.28 29.77 5.45
CA PHE A 92 -1.31 28.61 4.57
C PHE A 92 -0.92 28.98 3.14
N THR A 93 -1.49 30.07 2.58
CA THR A 93 -1.15 30.53 1.23
C THR A 93 0.33 30.88 1.11
N THR A 94 0.91 31.53 2.10
CA THR A 94 2.33 31.87 2.13
C THR A 94 3.21 30.62 2.12
N ARG A 95 2.85 29.61 2.93
CA ARG A 95 3.55 28.32 2.97
C ARG A 95 3.41 27.56 1.65
N LEU A 96 2.22 27.55 1.06
CA LEU A 96 1.95 26.92 -0.24
C LEU A 96 2.82 27.51 -1.35
N LEU A 97 2.91 28.85 -1.42
CA LEU A 97 3.77 29.54 -2.39
C LEU A 97 5.25 29.21 -2.18
N ALA A 98 5.71 29.24 -0.94
CA ALA A 98 7.10 28.89 -0.60
C ALA A 98 7.41 27.43 -0.97
N THR A 99 6.52 26.50 -0.64
CA THR A 99 6.67 25.07 -0.95
C THR A 99 6.66 24.84 -2.47
N ASN A 100 5.77 25.50 -3.21
CA ASN A 100 5.75 25.38 -4.67
C ASN A 100 7.06 25.86 -5.30
N LEU A 101 7.63 26.96 -4.81
CA LEU A 101 8.93 27.48 -5.27
C LEU A 101 10.07 26.51 -4.97
N GLU A 102 10.08 25.93 -3.77
CA GLU A 102 11.08 24.95 -3.35
C GLU A 102 11.05 23.68 -4.23
N ILE A 103 9.86 23.16 -4.50
CA ILE A 103 9.67 22.00 -5.36
C ILE A 103 10.13 22.32 -6.78
N ARG A 104 9.73 23.46 -7.35
CA ARG A 104 10.19 23.87 -8.69
C ARG A 104 11.71 23.93 -8.77
N LYS A 105 12.37 24.55 -7.81
CA LYS A 105 13.83 24.58 -7.74
C LYS A 105 14.46 23.19 -7.65
N ALA A 106 13.85 22.29 -6.88
CA ALA A 106 14.36 20.92 -6.76
C ALA A 106 14.33 20.15 -8.08
N PHE A 107 13.28 20.33 -8.88
CA PHE A 107 13.18 19.73 -10.22
C PHE A 107 14.09 20.43 -11.24
N GLU A 108 14.15 21.75 -11.22
CA GLU A 108 15.08 22.53 -12.07
C GLU A 108 16.53 22.12 -11.86
N ASN A 109 16.95 21.90 -10.60
CA ASN A 109 18.32 21.49 -10.26
C ASN A 109 18.73 20.14 -10.88
N VAL A 110 17.76 19.28 -11.16
CA VAL A 110 18.00 17.99 -11.82
C VAL A 110 17.65 18.00 -13.30
N GLY A 111 17.25 19.14 -13.86
CA GLY A 111 16.89 19.31 -15.26
C GLY A 111 15.55 18.65 -15.63
N ALA A 112 14.69 18.38 -14.65
CA ALA A 112 13.39 17.78 -14.89
C ALA A 112 12.33 18.84 -15.21
N VAL A 113 11.46 18.52 -16.17
CA VAL A 113 10.40 19.43 -16.61
C VAL A 113 9.20 19.36 -15.68
N ILE A 114 8.62 20.52 -15.34
CA ILE A 114 7.36 20.65 -14.61
C ILE A 114 6.36 21.43 -15.47
N PRO A 115 5.04 21.09 -15.47
CA PRO A 115 4.04 21.86 -16.19
C PRO A 115 3.99 23.32 -15.73
N GLU A 116 3.79 24.25 -16.67
CA GLU A 116 3.76 25.69 -16.36
C GLU A 116 2.70 26.05 -15.30
N GLY A 117 1.53 25.44 -15.39
CA GLY A 117 0.43 25.67 -14.46
C GLY A 117 0.53 24.95 -13.12
N PHE A 118 1.58 24.16 -12.88
CA PHE A 118 1.69 23.30 -11.68
C PHE A 118 1.67 24.10 -10.38
N PHE A 119 0.83 23.66 -9.44
CA PHE A 119 0.66 24.29 -8.13
C PHE A 119 0.49 23.25 -7.00
N VAL A 120 1.28 22.19 -7.04
CA VAL A 120 1.38 21.15 -6.00
C VAL A 120 0.04 20.45 -5.71
N GLY A 121 -0.88 20.41 -6.71
CA GLY A 121 -2.22 19.84 -6.53
C GLY A 121 -3.20 20.76 -5.79
N PHE A 122 -2.83 22.04 -5.57
CA PHE A 122 -3.66 23.04 -4.88
C PHE A 122 -4.09 24.16 -5.84
N GLU A 123 -4.41 23.80 -7.09
CA GLU A 123 -4.72 24.76 -8.17
C GLU A 123 -5.86 25.70 -7.81
N SER A 124 -6.86 25.24 -7.03
CA SER A 124 -8.00 26.04 -6.56
C SER A 124 -7.57 27.22 -5.67
N TYR A 125 -6.41 27.10 -5.01
CA TYR A 125 -5.90 28.13 -4.09
C TYR A 125 -4.91 29.13 -4.74
N LYS A 126 -4.79 29.11 -6.06
CA LYS A 126 -4.06 30.16 -6.78
C LYS A 126 -4.72 31.51 -6.67
N THR A 127 -6.04 31.54 -6.67
CA THR A 127 -6.86 32.76 -6.70
C THR A 127 -7.83 32.89 -5.52
N SER A 128 -7.96 31.85 -4.68
CA SER A 128 -8.86 31.82 -3.54
C SER A 128 -8.10 31.45 -2.28
N LEU A 129 -8.63 31.83 -1.13
CA LEU A 129 -8.11 31.44 0.17
C LEU A 129 -8.70 30.09 0.58
N ALA A 130 -7.90 29.27 1.27
CA ALA A 130 -8.36 28.02 1.84
C ALA A 130 -9.37 28.27 2.99
N PRO A 131 -10.39 27.40 3.18
CA PRO A 131 -11.28 27.51 4.33
C PRO A 131 -10.50 27.37 5.63
N GLY A 132 -10.68 28.31 6.57
CA GLY A 132 -9.91 28.36 7.83
C GLY A 132 -10.00 27.07 8.68
N LYS A 133 -11.09 26.30 8.55
CA LYS A 133 -11.26 25.02 9.24
C LYS A 133 -10.49 23.87 8.57
N ALA A 134 -10.10 24.02 7.31
CA ALA A 134 -9.39 23.00 6.55
C ALA A 134 -7.86 23.22 6.55
N THR A 135 -7.39 24.41 6.93
CA THR A 135 -5.98 24.78 6.79
C THR A 135 -5.01 23.85 7.48
N GLY A 136 -5.36 23.29 8.62
CA GLY A 136 -4.50 22.34 9.34
C GLY A 136 -4.26 21.05 8.58
N ILE A 137 -5.32 20.41 8.09
CA ILE A 137 -5.19 19.18 7.32
C ILE A 137 -4.59 19.42 5.93
N LEU A 138 -4.87 20.57 5.32
CA LEU A 138 -4.26 20.96 4.06
C LEU A 138 -2.76 21.23 4.21
N ASP A 139 -2.34 21.80 5.32
CA ASP A 139 -0.95 22.04 5.65
C ASP A 139 -0.19 20.74 5.86
N TYR A 140 -0.79 19.79 6.61
CA TYR A 140 -0.25 18.44 6.75
C TYR A 140 -0.12 17.73 5.39
N GLN A 141 -1.15 17.83 4.55
CA GLN A 141 -1.13 17.24 3.19
C GLN A 141 -0.06 17.93 2.31
N LEU A 142 0.10 19.24 2.41
CA LEU A 142 1.12 20.00 1.69
C LEU A 142 2.53 19.55 2.06
N ASP A 143 2.84 19.42 3.36
CA ASP A 143 4.13 18.92 3.82
C ASP A 143 4.39 17.49 3.33
N SER A 144 3.37 16.66 3.33
CA SER A 144 3.43 15.29 2.81
C SER A 144 3.74 15.24 1.32
N ILE A 145 3.04 16.05 0.53
CA ILE A 145 3.27 16.15 -0.92
C ILE A 145 4.66 16.74 -1.20
N LYS A 146 5.10 17.72 -0.42
CA LYS A 146 6.45 18.27 -0.52
C LYS A 146 7.51 17.16 -0.38
N ASN A 147 7.43 16.36 0.68
CA ASN A 147 8.39 15.28 0.93
C ASN A 147 8.38 14.26 -0.20
N LEU A 148 7.19 13.89 -0.71
CA LEU A 148 7.02 13.00 -1.84
C LEU A 148 7.69 13.55 -3.11
N LEU A 149 7.43 14.81 -3.45
CA LEU A 149 7.97 15.44 -4.67
C LEU A 149 9.47 15.72 -4.58
N ILE A 150 9.99 16.03 -3.40
CA ILE A 150 11.44 16.15 -3.19
C ILE A 150 12.11 14.77 -3.35
N ALA A 151 11.49 13.71 -2.86
CA ALA A 151 11.99 12.35 -3.09
C ALA A 151 11.97 11.97 -4.57
N LEU A 152 10.92 12.37 -5.31
CA LEU A 152 10.86 12.20 -6.76
C LEU A 152 11.95 13.01 -7.47
N ALA A 153 12.15 14.28 -7.14
CA ALA A 153 13.19 15.10 -7.73
C ALA A 153 14.59 14.48 -7.52
N LYS A 154 14.87 13.95 -6.31
CA LYS A 154 16.15 13.26 -6.02
C LYS A 154 16.37 12.01 -6.87
N SER A 155 15.33 11.34 -7.33
CA SER A 155 15.42 10.19 -8.23
C SER A 155 15.71 10.58 -9.70
N GLN A 156 15.84 11.88 -10.00
CA GLN A 156 16.17 12.40 -11.33
C GLN A 156 15.15 11.98 -12.41
N PRO A 157 13.87 12.29 -12.26
CA PRO A 157 12.89 12.06 -13.31
C PRO A 157 13.18 12.96 -14.52
N THR A 158 12.66 12.60 -15.70
CA THR A 158 12.72 13.46 -16.88
C THR A 158 11.67 14.55 -16.82
N ALA A 159 10.46 14.23 -16.40
CA ALA A 159 9.38 15.19 -16.27
C ALA A 159 8.38 14.76 -15.19
N LEU A 160 7.84 15.74 -14.47
CA LEU A 160 6.59 15.62 -13.72
C LEU A 160 5.46 16.02 -14.67
N GLN A 161 4.53 15.12 -14.94
CA GLN A 161 3.43 15.38 -15.88
C GLN A 161 2.18 15.89 -15.17
N ASN A 162 1.80 15.22 -14.07
CA ASN A 162 0.60 15.56 -13.33
C ASN A 162 0.71 15.18 -11.85
N LEU A 163 0.09 15.99 -11.01
CA LEU A 163 -0.20 15.67 -9.62
C LEU A 163 -1.64 16.09 -9.36
N HIS A 164 -2.47 15.14 -9.00
CA HIS A 164 -3.87 15.40 -8.68
C HIS A 164 -4.17 14.92 -7.27
N ARG A 165 -4.83 15.76 -6.50
CA ARG A 165 -5.43 15.43 -5.21
C ARG A 165 -6.93 15.71 -5.27
N PRO A 166 -7.80 14.82 -4.80
CA PRO A 166 -9.20 15.14 -4.61
C PRO A 166 -9.38 16.14 -3.45
N ASN A 167 -10.43 16.94 -3.53
CA ASN A 167 -10.80 17.83 -2.45
C ASN A 167 -11.16 17.03 -1.19
N LEU A 168 -10.78 17.57 -0.05
CA LEU A 168 -11.13 16.99 1.24
C LEU A 168 -12.53 17.47 1.69
N PRO A 169 -13.23 16.69 2.52
CA PRO A 169 -14.55 17.11 3.04
C PRO A 169 -14.53 18.48 3.73
N GLU A 170 -13.43 18.80 4.43
CA GLU A 170 -13.25 20.08 5.13
C GLU A 170 -13.17 21.28 4.17
N GLU A 171 -12.70 21.06 2.94
CA GLU A 171 -12.69 22.10 1.89
C GLU A 171 -14.10 22.44 1.43
N GLU A 172 -15.02 21.48 1.52
CA GLU A 172 -16.45 21.65 1.24
C GLU A 172 -17.26 22.03 2.49
N SER A 173 -16.62 22.50 3.55
CA SER A 173 -17.23 22.84 4.83
C SER A 173 -17.92 21.68 5.54
N LYS A 174 -17.55 20.43 5.21
CA LYS A 174 -17.98 19.20 5.89
C LYS A 174 -16.95 18.81 6.92
N SER A 175 -17.39 18.29 8.07
CA SER A 175 -16.45 17.72 9.06
C SER A 175 -16.11 16.27 8.68
N TYR A 176 -14.84 15.93 8.73
CA TYR A 176 -14.43 14.53 8.64
C TYR A 176 -14.76 13.82 9.97
N THR A 177 -15.54 12.77 9.88
CA THR A 177 -15.85 11.92 11.04
C THR A 177 -15.26 10.54 10.77
N PRO A 178 -14.19 10.14 11.48
CA PRO A 178 -13.61 8.82 11.32
C PRO A 178 -14.60 7.74 11.77
N ALA A 179 -14.61 6.61 11.08
CA ALA A 179 -15.32 5.43 11.54
C ALA A 179 -14.74 4.96 12.89
N ASP A 180 -15.56 4.34 13.73
CA ASP A 180 -15.12 3.90 15.07
C ASP A 180 -13.95 2.92 15.05
N THR A 181 -13.80 2.16 13.96
CA THR A 181 -12.71 1.21 13.75
C THR A 181 -11.52 1.79 12.97
N ALA A 182 -11.61 3.05 12.54
CA ALA A 182 -10.53 3.66 11.76
C ALA A 182 -9.33 3.98 12.65
N ALA A 183 -8.16 3.46 12.27
CA ALA A 183 -6.88 3.77 12.90
C ALA A 183 -6.14 4.91 12.16
N ALA A 184 -6.50 5.16 10.91
CA ALA A 184 -5.88 6.18 10.08
C ALA A 184 -6.87 6.70 9.04
N ARG A 185 -6.61 7.91 8.55
CA ARG A 185 -7.30 8.54 7.43
C ARG A 185 -6.42 8.46 6.20
N ALA A 186 -6.98 8.01 5.08
CA ALA A 186 -6.31 8.02 3.80
C ALA A 186 -6.53 9.35 3.08
N LEU A 187 -5.47 9.95 2.60
CA LEU A 187 -5.45 11.15 1.77
C LEU A 187 -4.97 10.73 0.38
N PRO A 188 -5.87 10.46 -0.57
CA PRO A 188 -5.50 9.93 -1.87
C PRO A 188 -4.79 10.98 -2.72
N LEU A 189 -3.84 10.49 -3.53
CA LEU A 189 -3.03 11.30 -4.44
C LEU A 189 -2.77 10.52 -5.72
N GLU A 190 -2.84 11.18 -6.86
CA GLU A 190 -2.45 10.63 -8.15
C GLU A 190 -1.25 11.39 -8.69
N LEU A 191 -0.23 10.65 -9.07
CA LEU A 191 1.03 11.20 -9.55
C LEU A 191 1.37 10.57 -10.90
N THR A 192 1.69 11.41 -11.89
CA THR A 192 2.18 10.97 -13.19
C THR A 192 3.52 11.63 -13.48
N PHE A 193 4.51 10.84 -13.80
CA PHE A 193 5.83 11.32 -14.16
C PHE A 193 6.50 10.41 -15.20
N SER A 194 7.50 10.92 -15.88
CA SER A 194 8.35 10.14 -16.77
C SER A 194 9.80 10.16 -16.31
N GLY A 195 10.51 9.09 -16.64
CA GLY A 195 11.93 8.97 -16.30
C GLY A 195 12.52 7.65 -16.78
N SER A 196 13.82 7.47 -16.56
CA SER A 196 14.48 6.20 -16.81
C SER A 196 14.00 5.12 -15.83
N GLU A 197 14.14 3.85 -16.18
CA GLU A 197 13.84 2.73 -15.27
C GLU A 197 14.58 2.87 -13.92
N ARG A 198 15.81 3.35 -13.94
CA ARG A 198 16.60 3.64 -12.74
C ARG A 198 15.92 4.69 -11.86
N SER A 199 15.49 5.80 -12.45
CA SER A 199 14.79 6.88 -11.76
C SER A 199 13.53 6.36 -11.07
N VAL A 200 12.74 5.54 -11.77
CA VAL A 200 11.52 4.92 -11.23
C VAL A 200 11.83 4.03 -10.03
N ARG A 201 12.84 3.19 -10.13
CA ARG A 201 13.26 2.28 -9.04
C ARG A 201 13.76 3.06 -7.82
N GLU A 202 14.57 4.09 -8.04
CA GLU A 202 15.07 4.96 -6.97
C GLU A 202 13.93 5.69 -6.27
N PHE A 203 12.93 6.18 -7.02
CA PHE A 203 11.74 6.80 -6.42
C PHE A 203 10.96 5.83 -5.53
N PHE A 204 10.63 4.63 -6.03
CA PHE A 204 9.91 3.65 -5.20
C PHE A 204 10.71 3.19 -3.98
N SER A 205 12.04 3.08 -4.11
CA SER A 205 12.91 2.83 -2.95
C SER A 205 12.89 3.99 -1.95
N ALA A 206 12.80 5.24 -2.42
CA ALA A 206 12.73 6.41 -1.56
C ALA A 206 11.40 6.51 -0.80
N LEU A 207 10.28 6.05 -1.40
CA LEU A 207 8.97 6.03 -0.72
C LEU A 207 9.01 5.23 0.59
N SER A 208 9.73 4.12 0.63
CA SER A 208 9.86 3.30 1.85
C SER A 208 10.73 3.93 2.94
N LYS A 209 11.42 5.03 2.62
CA LYS A 209 12.35 5.74 3.52
C LYS A 209 11.85 7.14 3.87
N LEU A 210 10.61 7.47 3.51
CA LEU A 210 10.03 8.76 3.90
C LEU A 210 9.90 8.83 5.41
N GLU A 211 10.54 9.82 6.01
CA GLU A 211 10.46 10.06 7.45
C GLU A 211 9.11 10.70 7.79
N ASN A 212 8.54 10.30 8.91
CA ASN A 212 7.31 10.85 9.45
C ASN A 212 6.08 10.74 8.55
N GLN A 213 6.13 9.86 7.53
CA GLN A 213 5.04 9.71 6.60
C GLN A 213 4.84 8.26 6.15
N TYR A 214 3.63 7.77 6.28
CA TYR A 214 3.26 6.45 5.80
C TYR A 214 2.50 6.56 4.48
N VAL A 215 2.99 5.85 3.46
CA VAL A 215 2.44 5.89 2.10
C VAL A 215 2.10 4.49 1.63
N ILE A 216 0.91 4.32 1.08
CA ILE A 216 0.50 3.05 0.45
C ILE A 216 0.28 3.28 -1.04
N ILE A 217 0.87 2.41 -1.85
CA ILE A 217 0.63 2.37 -3.29
C ILE A 217 -0.67 1.60 -3.53
N ARG A 218 -1.68 2.26 -4.08
CA ARG A 218 -2.98 1.64 -4.42
C ARG A 218 -2.97 1.01 -5.80
N SER A 219 -2.41 1.71 -6.75
CA SER A 219 -2.26 1.19 -8.11
C SER A 219 -1.04 1.78 -8.76
N LEU A 220 -0.43 1.00 -9.63
CA LEU A 220 0.76 1.37 -10.38
C LEU A 220 0.57 0.95 -11.83
N ARG A 221 0.81 1.88 -12.75
CA ARG A 221 0.85 1.63 -14.18
C ARG A 221 2.16 2.18 -14.73
N ILE A 222 2.94 1.34 -15.33
CA ILE A 222 4.20 1.70 -15.99
C ILE A 222 4.06 1.32 -17.47
N GLY A 223 4.40 2.24 -18.33
CA GLY A 223 4.40 2.02 -19.78
C GLY A 223 5.57 2.73 -20.41
N ASN A 224 5.99 2.26 -21.56
CA ASN A 224 6.99 2.97 -22.34
C ASN A 224 6.37 4.26 -22.90
N GLU A 225 7.12 5.35 -22.85
CA GLU A 225 6.70 6.62 -23.44
C GLU A 225 6.51 6.48 -24.96
N LYS A 226 7.42 5.76 -25.63
CA LYS A 226 7.29 5.39 -27.02
C LYS A 226 6.54 4.06 -27.13
N LYS A 227 5.39 4.08 -27.77
CA LYS A 227 4.55 2.89 -28.01
C LYS A 227 4.97 2.11 -29.26
N ASP A 228 5.66 2.76 -30.17
CA ASP A 228 6.13 2.15 -31.40
C ASP A 228 7.44 1.39 -31.16
N PRO A 229 7.65 0.24 -31.84
CA PRO A 229 8.89 -0.50 -31.72
C PRO A 229 10.06 0.39 -32.15
N PRO A 230 11.24 0.26 -31.53
CA PRO A 230 12.41 1.06 -31.88
C PRO A 230 12.83 0.79 -33.32
N LEU A 231 13.02 1.86 -34.07
CA LEU A 231 13.55 1.79 -35.43
C LEU A 231 15.07 1.76 -35.40
N VAL A 232 15.67 1.14 -36.42
CA VAL A 232 17.15 1.08 -36.57
C VAL A 232 17.78 2.49 -36.54
N GLY A 233 17.06 3.53 -37.00
CA GLY A 233 17.51 4.92 -36.94
C GLY A 233 17.52 5.54 -35.55
N ASP A 234 16.84 4.94 -34.58
CA ASP A 234 16.82 5.42 -33.17
C ASP A 234 18.07 4.94 -32.41
N ALA A 235 18.78 3.96 -32.92
CA ALA A 235 20.00 3.44 -32.33
C ALA A 235 21.14 4.46 -32.52
N LYS A 236 21.52 5.16 -31.48
CA LYS A 236 22.73 5.98 -31.44
C LYS A 236 23.92 5.04 -31.17
N PHE A 237 24.64 4.74 -32.22
CA PHE A 237 25.90 4.05 -32.05
C PHE A 237 26.96 5.12 -31.75
N ASP A 238 27.44 5.15 -30.51
CA ASP A 238 28.72 5.81 -30.24
C ASP A 238 29.79 4.98 -30.96
N ASN A 239 30.10 5.38 -32.17
CA ASN A 239 31.30 4.85 -32.83
C ASN A 239 32.48 5.27 -31.97
N PRO A 240 33.14 4.35 -31.26
CA PRO A 240 34.47 4.67 -30.79
C PRO A 240 35.31 4.92 -32.02
N THR A 241 35.67 6.17 -32.29
CA THR A 241 36.76 6.52 -33.15
C THR A 241 38.04 6.02 -32.47
N VAL A 242 38.19 4.69 -32.44
CA VAL A 242 39.46 4.07 -32.19
C VAL A 242 40.23 4.24 -33.51
N GLY A 243 40.95 5.33 -33.60
CA GLY A 243 42.09 5.42 -34.49
C GLY A 243 43.06 4.29 -34.09
N LEU A 244 42.82 3.11 -34.57
CA LEU A 244 43.82 2.06 -34.54
C LEU A 244 44.86 2.47 -35.58
N PRO A 245 46.11 2.74 -35.15
CA PRO A 245 47.20 2.74 -36.12
C PRO A 245 47.21 1.36 -36.80
N ALA A 246 47.21 1.37 -38.12
CA ALA A 246 47.43 0.17 -38.91
C ALA A 246 48.83 -0.39 -38.53
N THR A 247 48.88 -1.27 -37.56
CA THR A 247 50.03 -2.14 -37.34
C THR A 247 49.68 -3.49 -37.94
N ASP A 248 50.30 -3.71 -39.11
CA ASP A 248 50.50 -5.02 -39.68
C ASP A 248 51.00 -6.00 -38.61
N ALA A 249 50.18 -6.93 -38.22
CA ALA A 249 50.61 -8.10 -37.48
C ALA A 249 49.63 -9.25 -37.69
N PHE A 250 49.63 -9.78 -38.90
CA PHE A 250 49.56 -11.24 -39.08
C PHE A 250 49.97 -11.54 -40.52
N GLY A 251 51.25 -11.97 -40.69
CA GLY A 251 51.78 -12.50 -41.91
C GLY A 251 51.08 -13.79 -42.28
N GLY A 252 50.62 -13.84 -43.53
CA GLY A 252 50.05 -15.03 -44.14
C GLY A 252 49.65 -14.68 -45.54
N GLY A 253 50.64 -14.68 -46.47
CA GLY A 253 50.50 -14.28 -47.85
C GLY A 253 49.52 -15.11 -48.65
N PHE A 254 48.78 -14.41 -49.50
CA PHE A 254 48.38 -14.87 -50.83
C PHE A 254 48.18 -13.61 -51.68
N THR A 255 49.25 -13.29 -52.46
CA THR A 255 49.15 -12.35 -53.54
C THR A 255 48.58 -13.09 -54.77
N LEU A 256 47.43 -12.67 -55.23
CA LEU A 256 46.98 -12.89 -56.60
C LEU A 256 46.75 -11.53 -57.23
N ALA A 257 47.76 -11.13 -58.01
CA ALA A 257 47.64 -10.00 -58.91
C ALA A 257 46.76 -10.39 -60.08
N THR A 258 45.70 -9.63 -60.32
CA THR A 258 45.13 -9.45 -61.65
C THR A 258 44.58 -8.07 -61.81
N ASN A 259 45.26 -7.30 -62.62
CA ASN A 259 44.78 -6.05 -63.19
C ASN A 259 43.47 -6.28 -63.93
N THR A 260 42.46 -5.48 -63.64
CA THR A 260 41.66 -4.84 -64.71
C THR A 260 40.80 -3.75 -64.06
N ALA A 261 40.92 -2.56 -64.62
CA ALA A 261 40.11 -1.39 -64.29
C ALA A 261 38.62 -1.63 -64.58
N SER A 262 37.78 -1.46 -63.58
CA SER A 262 36.38 -1.11 -63.81
C SER A 262 35.86 -0.46 -62.53
N ALA A 263 35.37 0.76 -62.68
CA ALA A 263 34.74 1.53 -61.60
C ALA A 263 33.52 0.80 -61.15
N ALA A 264 33.63 0.00 -60.10
CA ALA A 264 32.48 -0.57 -59.38
C ALA A 264 32.23 0.31 -58.20
N VAL A 265 31.01 0.88 -58.18
CA VAL A 265 30.38 1.52 -57.05
C VAL A 265 30.48 0.58 -55.86
N ILE A 266 31.35 0.90 -54.93
CA ILE A 266 31.46 0.20 -53.66
C ILE A 266 30.19 0.54 -52.89
N LYS A 267 29.17 -0.32 -52.93
CA LYS A 267 28.12 -0.32 -51.93
C LYS A 267 28.80 -0.61 -50.58
N PRO A 268 28.60 0.25 -49.58
CA PRO A 268 29.12 -0.07 -48.26
C PRO A 268 28.55 -1.45 -47.84
N VAL A 269 29.46 -2.43 -47.66
CA VAL A 269 29.11 -3.67 -46.98
C VAL A 269 28.73 -3.23 -45.56
N VAL A 270 27.43 -3.17 -45.31
CA VAL A 270 26.92 -3.06 -43.95
C VAL A 270 27.36 -4.33 -43.25
N SER A 271 28.47 -4.25 -42.51
CA SER A 271 28.85 -5.31 -41.58
C SER A 271 27.61 -5.69 -40.78
N ALA A 272 27.32 -6.98 -40.70
CA ALA A 272 26.22 -7.48 -39.89
C ALA A 272 26.38 -6.90 -38.49
N VAL A 273 25.61 -5.85 -38.22
CA VAL A 273 25.59 -5.21 -36.89
C VAL A 273 25.11 -6.28 -35.96
N ASP A 274 25.92 -6.60 -34.97
CA ASP A 274 25.60 -7.57 -33.94
C ASP A 274 24.26 -7.18 -33.31
N SER A 275 23.22 -7.94 -33.60
CA SER A 275 21.86 -7.68 -33.13
C SER A 275 21.75 -7.64 -31.59
N SER A 276 22.70 -8.29 -30.90
CA SER A 276 22.80 -8.23 -29.45
C SER A 276 23.22 -6.85 -28.92
N ARG A 277 24.05 -6.12 -29.68
CA ARG A 277 24.46 -4.74 -29.38
C ARG A 277 23.30 -3.76 -29.55
N ILE A 278 22.46 -3.95 -30.58
CA ILE A 278 21.28 -3.11 -30.81
C ILE A 278 20.31 -3.25 -29.66
N LEU A 279 20.02 -4.47 -29.22
CA LEU A 279 19.14 -4.76 -28.09
C LEU A 279 19.67 -4.14 -26.78
N PHE A 280 20.97 -4.20 -26.53
CA PHE A 280 21.57 -3.64 -25.31
C PHE A 280 21.49 -2.11 -25.28
N GLN A 281 21.62 -1.44 -26.42
CA GLN A 281 21.58 0.02 -26.49
C GLN A 281 20.17 0.59 -26.50
N VAL A 282 19.18 -0.16 -26.96
CA VAL A 282 17.75 0.23 -26.94
C VAL A 282 17.14 0.00 -25.57
N LEU A 283 17.45 -1.08 -24.89
CA LEU A 283 16.87 -1.45 -23.59
C LEU A 283 17.45 -0.66 -22.39
N GLY A 284 18.50 0.15 -22.58
CA GLY A 284 19.14 0.89 -21.49
C GLY A 284 18.74 2.36 -21.36
N HIS A 285 18.05 2.93 -22.34
CA HIS A 285 17.74 4.37 -22.43
C HIS A 285 16.26 4.67 -22.61
N GLU A 286 15.39 3.68 -22.41
CA GLU A 286 13.96 3.87 -22.54
C GLU A 286 13.42 4.79 -21.45
N GLN A 287 12.64 5.77 -21.88
CA GLN A 287 11.84 6.59 -20.98
C GLN A 287 10.51 5.88 -20.72
N VAL A 288 10.18 5.73 -19.47
CA VAL A 288 8.92 5.15 -19.03
C VAL A 288 8.02 6.20 -18.41
N GLU A 289 6.75 6.10 -18.71
CA GLU A 289 5.70 6.87 -18.07
C GLU A 289 5.14 6.06 -16.91
N VAL A 290 5.07 6.68 -15.75
CA VAL A 290 4.57 6.09 -14.51
C VAL A 290 3.35 6.85 -14.06
N PHE A 291 2.22 6.16 -13.96
CA PHE A 291 1.05 6.62 -13.24
C PHE A 291 0.94 5.81 -11.94
N VAL A 292 0.88 6.51 -10.82
CA VAL A 292 0.75 5.88 -9.51
C VAL A 292 -0.34 6.58 -8.68
N ARG A 293 -1.21 5.77 -8.07
CA ARG A 293 -2.14 6.22 -7.04
C ARG A 293 -1.58 5.86 -5.67
N LEU A 294 -1.46 6.85 -4.83
CA LEU A 294 -0.91 6.75 -3.49
C LEU A 294 -1.97 7.19 -2.48
N ASP A 295 -1.99 6.53 -1.32
CA ASP A 295 -2.64 7.07 -0.15
C ASP A 295 -1.58 7.53 0.85
N LEU A 296 -1.63 8.81 1.19
CA LEU A 296 -0.88 9.36 2.33
C LEU A 296 -1.72 9.12 3.57
N PHE A 297 -1.13 8.55 4.62
CA PHE A 297 -1.89 8.21 5.82
C PHE A 297 -1.65 9.24 6.93
N GLU A 298 -2.76 9.78 7.43
CA GLU A 298 -2.83 10.49 8.69
C GLU A 298 -3.27 9.48 9.76
N PHE A 299 -2.36 9.08 10.65
CA PHE A 299 -2.73 8.22 11.77
C PHE A 299 -3.53 9.01 12.80
N LEU A 300 -4.65 8.43 13.20
CA LEU A 300 -5.51 9.00 14.23
C LEU A 300 -4.96 8.66 15.61
N PRO A 301 -5.27 9.48 16.64
CA PRO A 301 -4.86 9.19 18.01
C PRO A 301 -5.31 7.80 18.44
N ALA A 302 -4.40 7.05 19.07
CA ALA A 302 -4.69 5.71 19.56
C ALA A 302 -5.86 5.72 20.54
N LYS A 303 -6.89 4.90 20.27
CA LYS A 303 -7.96 4.66 21.24
C LYS A 303 -7.41 3.78 22.36
N LYS A 304 -7.68 4.15 23.62
CA LYS A 304 -7.31 3.31 24.78
C LYS A 304 -8.03 1.98 24.65
N LEU A 305 -7.27 0.90 24.68
CA LEU A 305 -7.84 -0.45 24.84
C LEU A 305 -8.46 -0.52 26.23
N LEU A 306 -9.76 -0.81 26.29
CA LEU A 306 -10.50 -1.03 27.54
C LEU A 306 -9.98 -2.26 28.30
#